data_4ed7fcb1c0bb89f6fe01b1a4a3e926eb
#
_entry.id   4ed7fcb1c0bb89f6fe01b1a4a3e926eb
#
_cell.length_a   1.000
_cell.length_b   1.000
_cell.length_c   1.000
_cell.angle_alpha   90.00
_cell.angle_beta   90.00
_cell.angle_gamma   90.00
#
_symmetry.space_group_name_H-M   'P 1'
#
loop_
_entity.id
_entity.type
_entity.pdbx_description
1 polymer ?
#
loop_
_entity_poly.entity_id
_entity_poly.type
_entity_poly.pdbx_seq_one_letter_code
_entity_poly.pdbx_strand_id
1 'polypeptide(L)'
;MERFDAAAWKTHVRIDVRETAGIPRKDEIVDVAFAIDDCPAADVPRELRLARVSPRGIEEVTAQFYRLNRAGSRLDGRVAFFATADANEAVEYRLYCGNPAARPPAEVSGLIHRRGDQGPQHRFIENTHYKVETLPKSGQIWHMWDKQGADTSWHINEWPANVERGGDPCHWSPNCWVAYPERITNGYELDDAPGSECDFIDWHYVFGWDDPECEVVEGPVFLEITRRGLVWPHPEHSRPEIRRDGKPRLRAEVTYRFYDRLPFIFQSSTLETLEDLNVFFIRNCQFAFRTYLFSHMIIAPERDGLRPTDEVDVAVFRLMGKANNKPYDWIQHSLSNVLPSKPAWYAYYDEDSHDGFALFPVVERNTNVHSGTPVYQNHATLLTEVHGWSMAAARTFSYTNQRFNAENVTFLPKGERYEEENWLMVYRHEELEGTLALVAGAEARLKSPLLVAQR
;
A
#
# COMPACT_ATOMS: atom_id res chain seq x y z
N MET A 1 -6.90 -3.95 35.72
CA MET A 1 -7.91 -4.17 34.63
C MET A 1 -9.13 -4.80 35.28
N GLU A 2 -10.33 -4.24 35.07
CA GLU A 2 -11.57 -4.90 35.52
C GLU A 2 -11.73 -6.20 34.69
N ARG A 3 -12.16 -7.26 35.38
CA ARG A 3 -12.39 -8.57 34.76
C ARG A 3 -13.61 -8.49 33.86
N PHE A 4 -13.51 -8.94 32.60
CA PHE A 4 -14.63 -8.95 31.68
C PHE A 4 -15.76 -9.85 32.18
N ASP A 5 -16.95 -9.27 32.41
CA ASP A 5 -18.13 -10.00 32.83
C ASP A 5 -18.91 -10.58 31.63
N ALA A 6 -18.55 -11.78 31.23
CA ALA A 6 -19.20 -12.48 30.13
C ALA A 6 -20.68 -12.81 30.38
N ALA A 7 -21.10 -12.94 31.66
CA ALA A 7 -22.49 -13.28 31.98
C ALA A 7 -23.47 -12.12 31.76
N ALA A 8 -22.96 -10.89 31.68
CA ALA A 8 -23.78 -9.71 31.36
C ALA A 8 -24.21 -9.63 29.88
N TRP A 9 -23.69 -10.49 29.00
CA TRP A 9 -23.95 -10.47 27.54
C TRP A 9 -24.92 -11.59 27.16
N LYS A 10 -25.86 -11.26 26.27
CA LYS A 10 -26.94 -12.18 25.89
C LYS A 10 -26.49 -13.29 24.95
N THR A 11 -25.55 -13.00 24.07
CA THR A 11 -25.03 -13.98 23.10
C THR A 11 -23.58 -13.70 22.73
N HIS A 12 -22.93 -14.67 22.14
CA HIS A 12 -21.60 -14.52 21.57
C HIS A 12 -21.38 -15.45 20.37
N VAL A 13 -20.44 -15.07 19.51
CA VAL A 13 -19.93 -15.88 18.40
C VAL A 13 -18.46 -16.18 18.68
N ARG A 14 -18.06 -17.42 18.47
CA ARG A 14 -16.68 -17.85 18.63
C ARG A 14 -15.86 -17.56 17.38
N ILE A 15 -14.64 -17.04 17.59
CA ILE A 15 -13.64 -16.80 16.54
C ILE A 15 -12.37 -17.56 16.95
N ASP A 16 -12.05 -18.59 16.20
CA ASP A 16 -10.81 -19.38 16.39
C ASP A 16 -9.71 -18.77 15.52
N VAL A 17 -8.60 -18.41 16.15
CA VAL A 17 -7.39 -17.88 15.48
C VAL A 17 -6.28 -18.91 15.67
N ARG A 18 -5.63 -19.33 14.57
CA ARG A 18 -4.56 -20.35 14.62
C ARG A 18 -3.31 -19.86 13.91
N GLU A 19 -2.20 -20.01 14.61
CA GLU A 19 -0.88 -19.96 14.02
C GLU A 19 -0.50 -21.35 13.51
N THR A 20 -0.06 -21.46 12.25
CA THR A 20 0.23 -22.76 11.60
C THR A 20 1.58 -22.80 10.90
N ALA A 21 2.31 -21.70 10.87
CA ALA A 21 3.61 -21.59 10.22
C ALA A 21 4.79 -21.82 11.19
N GLY A 22 4.52 -22.03 12.49
CA GLY A 22 5.54 -22.15 13.51
C GLY A 22 6.21 -20.83 13.87
N ILE A 23 5.56 -19.70 13.61
CA ILE A 23 6.08 -18.35 13.84
C ILE A 23 5.32 -17.71 15.00
N PRO A 24 5.96 -17.34 16.12
CA PRO A 24 5.27 -16.57 17.17
C PRO A 24 4.74 -15.25 16.61
N ARG A 25 3.50 -14.93 16.91
CA ARG A 25 2.80 -13.72 16.49
C ARG A 25 2.59 -12.79 17.66
N LYS A 26 2.98 -11.55 17.48
CA LYS A 26 2.70 -10.49 18.44
C LYS A 26 2.05 -9.32 17.68
N ASP A 27 0.90 -8.87 18.19
CA ASP A 27 0.13 -7.79 17.59
C ASP A 27 -0.13 -8.01 16.08
N GLU A 28 -0.45 -9.26 15.67
CA GLU A 28 -0.80 -9.57 14.28
C GLU A 28 -2.21 -9.10 13.98
N ILE A 29 -2.40 -8.43 12.83
CA ILE A 29 -3.72 -7.98 12.44
C ILE A 29 -4.62 -9.16 12.03
N VAL A 30 -5.80 -9.21 12.61
CA VAL A 30 -6.90 -10.08 12.23
C VAL A 30 -8.06 -9.20 11.79
N ASP A 31 -8.57 -9.46 10.60
CA ASP A 31 -9.73 -8.77 10.02
C ASP A 31 -10.67 -9.82 9.44
N VAL A 32 -11.78 -10.10 10.14
CA VAL A 32 -12.68 -11.18 9.80
C VAL A 32 -14.13 -10.71 9.71
N ALA A 33 -14.86 -11.24 8.71
CA ALA A 33 -16.30 -11.07 8.62
C ALA A 33 -16.99 -11.86 9.74
N PHE A 34 -18.08 -11.32 10.27
CA PHE A 34 -18.92 -12.01 11.23
C PHE A 34 -20.39 -11.87 10.88
N ALA A 35 -21.18 -12.83 11.39
CA ALA A 35 -22.65 -12.77 11.36
C ALA A 35 -23.20 -13.22 12.72
N ILE A 36 -24.18 -12.49 13.22
CA ILE A 36 -24.91 -12.81 14.45
C ILE A 36 -26.38 -12.87 14.08
N ASP A 37 -26.92 -14.09 14.05
CA ASP A 37 -28.35 -14.29 13.91
C ASP A 37 -29.05 -13.90 15.23
N ASP A 38 -30.24 -13.33 15.16
CA ASP A 38 -31.02 -12.85 16.32
C ASP A 38 -30.23 -11.94 17.27
N CYS A 39 -29.45 -11.02 16.71
CA CYS A 39 -28.65 -10.07 17.46
C CYS A 39 -29.54 -9.17 18.34
N PRO A 40 -29.42 -9.23 19.67
CA PRO A 40 -30.27 -8.50 20.59
C PRO A 40 -29.82 -7.06 20.86
N ALA A 41 -28.70 -6.63 20.27
CA ALA A 41 -28.16 -5.28 20.49
C ALA A 41 -29.06 -4.21 19.89
N ALA A 42 -29.43 -3.23 20.69
CA ALA A 42 -30.16 -2.03 20.22
C ALA A 42 -29.19 -0.93 19.77
N ASP A 43 -28.08 -0.77 20.47
CA ASP A 43 -27.01 0.18 20.19
C ASP A 43 -25.76 -0.62 19.81
N VAL A 44 -25.61 -0.93 18.52
CA VAL A 44 -24.56 -1.83 18.02
C VAL A 44 -23.15 -1.38 18.42
N PRO A 45 -22.73 -0.11 18.29
CA PRO A 45 -21.37 0.31 18.66
C PRO A 45 -21.08 0.08 20.15
N ARG A 46 -22.09 0.28 21.02
CA ARG A 46 -21.96 0.11 22.46
C ARG A 46 -22.06 -1.35 22.91
N GLU A 47 -22.89 -2.12 22.24
CA GLU A 47 -23.28 -3.47 22.66
C GLU A 47 -22.54 -4.60 21.92
N LEU A 48 -21.38 -4.31 21.30
CA LEU A 48 -20.43 -5.29 20.77
C LEU A 48 -19.12 -5.23 21.55
N ARG A 49 -18.58 -6.40 21.87
CA ARG A 49 -17.24 -6.54 22.48
C ARG A 49 -16.54 -7.78 21.95
N LEU A 50 -15.24 -7.65 21.79
CA LEU A 50 -14.38 -8.80 21.54
C LEU A 50 -13.60 -9.12 22.81
N ALA A 51 -13.51 -10.40 23.17
CA ALA A 51 -12.69 -10.83 24.29
C ALA A 51 -11.89 -12.09 23.94
N ARG A 52 -10.67 -12.16 24.44
CA ARG A 52 -9.80 -13.34 24.39
C ARG A 52 -10.15 -14.29 25.51
N VAL A 53 -10.24 -15.57 25.21
CA VAL A 53 -10.43 -16.65 26.19
C VAL A 53 -9.07 -17.26 26.50
N SER A 54 -8.71 -17.32 27.78
CA SER A 54 -7.46 -17.91 28.24
C SER A 54 -7.69 -18.76 29.49
N PRO A 55 -6.75 -19.61 29.92
CA PRO A 55 -6.82 -20.34 31.19
C PRO A 55 -6.91 -19.42 32.40
N ARG A 56 -6.51 -18.15 32.28
CA ARG A 56 -6.57 -17.14 33.34
C ARG A 56 -7.92 -16.43 33.43
N GLY A 57 -8.78 -16.62 32.42
CA GLY A 57 -10.09 -16.00 32.31
C GLY A 57 -10.35 -15.37 30.96
N ILE A 58 -11.37 -14.52 30.92
CA ILE A 58 -11.80 -13.80 29.73
C ILE A 58 -11.35 -12.35 29.85
N GLU A 59 -10.67 -11.84 28.82
CA GLU A 59 -10.10 -10.50 28.79
C GLU A 59 -10.62 -9.73 27.58
N GLU A 60 -11.13 -8.53 27.80
CA GLU A 60 -11.57 -7.66 26.70
C GLU A 60 -10.37 -7.26 25.84
N VAL A 61 -10.57 -7.27 24.50
CA VAL A 61 -9.58 -6.91 23.50
C VAL A 61 -10.07 -5.70 22.73
N THR A 62 -9.19 -4.72 22.49
CA THR A 62 -9.50 -3.60 21.62
C THR A 62 -9.82 -4.11 20.22
N ALA A 63 -11.01 -3.79 19.74
CA ALA A 63 -11.53 -4.23 18.46
C ALA A 63 -12.23 -3.09 17.71
N GLN A 64 -12.15 -3.12 16.41
CA GLN A 64 -12.85 -2.19 15.53
C GLN A 64 -13.94 -2.94 14.78
N PHE A 65 -15.19 -2.56 15.01
CA PHE A 65 -16.35 -3.06 14.29
C PHE A 65 -16.72 -2.09 13.18
N TYR A 66 -16.82 -2.58 11.95
CA TYR A 66 -17.05 -1.71 10.80
C TYR A 66 -17.81 -2.43 9.69
N ARG A 67 -18.29 -1.66 8.69
CA ARG A 67 -19.14 -2.15 7.60
C ARG A 67 -20.34 -2.96 8.14
N LEU A 68 -20.92 -2.44 9.21
CA LEU A 68 -22.05 -3.08 9.89
C LEU A 68 -23.32 -2.95 9.05
N ASN A 69 -24.00 -4.06 8.86
CA ASN A 69 -25.27 -4.14 8.14
C ASN A 69 -26.27 -4.94 8.98
N ARG A 70 -27.45 -4.39 9.18
CA ARG A 70 -28.53 -5.02 9.94
C ARG A 70 -29.70 -5.32 9.03
N ALA A 71 -30.06 -6.61 8.92
CA ALA A 71 -31.21 -7.10 8.20
C ALA A 71 -32.17 -7.82 9.17
N GLY A 72 -33.19 -7.10 9.64
CA GLY A 72 -34.09 -7.62 10.69
C GLY A 72 -33.37 -7.85 12.01
N SER A 73 -33.37 -9.10 12.52
CA SER A 73 -32.64 -9.50 13.72
C SER A 73 -31.17 -9.87 13.46
N ARG A 74 -30.80 -10.07 12.22
CA ARG A 74 -29.41 -10.45 11.84
C ARG A 74 -28.54 -9.22 11.75
N LEU A 75 -27.32 -9.32 12.32
CA LEU A 75 -26.25 -8.34 12.22
C LEU A 75 -25.04 -8.99 11.54
N ASP A 76 -24.68 -8.44 10.38
CA ASP A 76 -23.46 -8.77 9.65
C ASP A 76 -22.45 -7.62 9.76
N GLY A 77 -21.17 -7.93 9.66
CA GLY A 77 -20.13 -6.91 9.69
C GLY A 77 -18.73 -7.50 9.63
N ARG A 78 -17.77 -6.65 9.91
CA ARG A 78 -16.37 -7.05 10.07
C ARG A 78 -15.86 -6.61 11.44
N VAL A 79 -14.94 -7.39 11.99
CA VAL A 79 -14.21 -7.06 13.20
C VAL A 79 -12.71 -7.16 12.93
N ALA A 80 -12.00 -6.08 13.25
CA ALA A 80 -10.55 -6.05 13.21
C ALA A 80 -9.98 -5.91 14.62
N PHE A 81 -8.88 -6.62 14.89
CA PHE A 81 -8.19 -6.60 16.16
C PHE A 81 -6.75 -7.11 16.02
N PHE A 82 -5.92 -6.86 17.06
CA PHE A 82 -4.58 -7.41 17.12
C PHE A 82 -4.59 -8.72 17.91
N ALA A 83 -4.09 -9.79 17.29
CA ALA A 83 -3.97 -11.10 17.89
C ALA A 83 -2.51 -11.41 18.26
N THR A 84 -2.33 -12.13 19.36
CA THR A 84 -1.05 -12.68 19.78
C THR A 84 -1.22 -14.19 19.97
N ALA A 85 -0.34 -14.97 19.34
CA ALA A 85 -0.32 -16.42 19.42
C ALA A 85 1.11 -16.94 19.45
N ASP A 86 1.38 -17.96 20.23
CA ASP A 86 2.65 -18.69 20.14
C ASP A 86 2.71 -19.55 18.86
N ALA A 87 3.91 -20.03 18.52
CA ALA A 87 4.10 -20.93 17.37
C ALA A 87 3.19 -22.15 17.49
N ASN A 88 2.41 -22.42 16.43
CA ASN A 88 1.43 -23.51 16.35
C ASN A 88 0.28 -23.45 17.38
N GLU A 89 0.06 -22.29 18.00
CA GLU A 89 -1.01 -22.10 18.97
C GLU A 89 -2.36 -21.84 18.28
N ALA A 90 -3.43 -22.30 18.96
CA ALA A 90 -4.80 -21.94 18.67
C ALA A 90 -5.35 -21.08 19.82
N VAL A 91 -5.83 -19.88 19.49
CA VAL A 91 -6.37 -18.92 20.44
C VAL A 91 -7.86 -18.71 20.18
N GLU A 92 -8.67 -18.77 21.21
CA GLU A 92 -10.11 -18.50 21.13
C GLU A 92 -10.39 -17.03 21.46
N TYR A 93 -11.17 -16.40 20.59
CA TYR A 93 -11.80 -15.12 20.84
C TYR A 93 -13.32 -15.30 20.82
N ARG A 94 -14.03 -14.43 21.52
CA ARG A 94 -15.50 -14.38 21.50
C ARG A 94 -15.97 -12.97 21.21
N LEU A 95 -16.83 -12.85 20.20
CA LEU A 95 -17.52 -11.61 19.90
C LEU A 95 -18.86 -11.63 20.64
N TYR A 96 -18.97 -10.85 21.69
CA TYR A 96 -20.14 -10.71 22.54
C TYR A 96 -21.10 -9.65 22.01
N CYS A 97 -22.40 -9.91 22.16
CA CYS A 97 -23.46 -9.02 21.68
C CYS A 97 -24.61 -8.93 22.71
N GLY A 98 -25.21 -7.74 22.84
CA GLY A 98 -26.47 -7.54 23.56
C GLY A 98 -26.30 -7.36 25.07
N ASN A 99 -25.55 -6.38 25.50
CA ASN A 99 -25.53 -5.89 26.89
C ASN A 99 -26.00 -4.41 26.91
N PRO A 100 -27.27 -4.13 27.20
CA PRO A 100 -27.79 -2.76 27.25
C PRO A 100 -27.12 -1.86 28.31
N ALA A 101 -26.52 -2.48 29.32
CA ALA A 101 -25.80 -1.77 30.38
C ALA A 101 -24.30 -1.56 30.06
N ALA A 102 -23.84 -2.04 28.91
CA ALA A 102 -22.44 -1.86 28.51
C ALA A 102 -22.07 -0.38 28.43
N ARG A 103 -20.93 -0.03 28.96
CA ARG A 103 -20.33 1.30 28.72
C ARG A 103 -19.78 1.33 27.30
N PRO A 104 -19.62 2.52 26.67
CA PRO A 104 -18.86 2.62 25.42
C PRO A 104 -17.49 1.95 25.56
N PRO A 105 -16.97 1.27 24.51
CA PRO A 105 -15.62 0.71 24.56
C PRO A 105 -14.62 1.82 24.88
N ALA A 106 -13.59 1.50 25.65
CA ALA A 106 -12.48 2.42 25.81
C ALA A 106 -11.75 2.52 24.47
N GLU A 107 -11.86 3.66 23.83
CA GLU A 107 -11.09 3.97 22.62
C GLU A 107 -9.64 4.25 23.04
N VAL A 108 -8.83 3.20 23.11
CA VAL A 108 -7.39 3.32 23.32
C VAL A 108 -6.72 3.07 21.96
N SER A 109 -6.43 4.15 21.26
CA SER A 109 -5.65 4.11 20.03
C SER A 109 -4.44 5.01 20.17
N GLY A 110 -3.28 4.51 19.73
CA GLY A 110 -2.08 5.31 19.52
C GLY A 110 -2.04 5.93 18.11
N LEU A 111 -3.04 5.61 17.25
CA LEU A 111 -3.14 6.16 15.92
C LEU A 111 -3.74 7.57 15.99
N ILE A 112 -2.97 8.56 15.59
CA ILE A 112 -3.40 9.95 15.50
C ILE A 112 -3.82 10.23 14.08
N HIS A 113 -5.05 10.71 13.91
CA HIS A 113 -5.57 11.18 12.64
C HIS A 113 -6.08 12.62 12.79
N ARG A 114 -5.57 13.51 11.96
CA ARG A 114 -6.00 14.91 11.91
C ARG A 114 -6.20 15.35 10.47
N ARG A 115 -7.25 16.10 10.23
CA ARG A 115 -7.43 16.82 8.96
C ARG A 115 -6.48 18.01 8.92
N GLY A 116 -5.81 18.20 7.76
CA GLY A 116 -5.09 19.43 7.48
C GLY A 116 -6.03 20.52 6.93
N ASP A 117 -5.50 21.68 6.72
CA ASP A 117 -6.22 22.91 6.31
C ASP A 117 -6.00 23.28 4.84
N GLN A 118 -5.10 22.59 4.13
CA GLN A 118 -4.73 22.95 2.75
C GLN A 118 -5.69 22.40 1.69
N GLY A 119 -6.61 21.47 2.06
CA GLY A 119 -7.56 20.91 1.11
C GLY A 119 -8.36 19.74 1.66
N PRO A 120 -9.36 19.25 0.91
CA PRO A 120 -10.32 18.26 1.39
C PRO A 120 -9.70 16.90 1.69
N GLN A 121 -8.59 16.56 1.04
CA GLN A 121 -7.89 15.29 1.20
C GLN A 121 -6.63 15.39 2.07
N HIS A 122 -6.31 16.59 2.59
CA HIS A 122 -5.15 16.83 3.44
C HIS A 122 -5.33 16.18 4.81
N ARG A 123 -4.42 15.27 5.18
CA ARG A 123 -4.45 14.51 6.42
C ARG A 123 -3.07 14.32 6.99
N PHE A 124 -3.00 14.27 8.31
CA PHE A 124 -1.85 13.82 9.08
C PHE A 124 -2.22 12.53 9.80
N ILE A 125 -1.47 11.48 9.55
CA ILE A 125 -1.66 10.15 10.14
C ILE A 125 -0.36 9.76 10.82
N GLU A 126 -0.45 9.34 12.08
CA GLU A 126 0.73 9.07 12.89
C GLU A 126 0.46 7.91 13.85
N ASN A 127 1.43 7.00 13.97
CA ASN A 127 1.48 5.98 15.01
C ASN A 127 2.87 5.96 15.67
N THR A 128 3.25 4.88 16.34
CA THR A 128 4.56 4.76 17.00
C THR A 128 5.73 4.57 16.04
N HIS A 129 5.48 4.17 14.79
CA HIS A 129 6.50 3.83 13.81
C HIS A 129 6.71 4.90 12.76
N TYR A 130 5.62 5.50 12.27
CA TYR A 130 5.67 6.44 11.16
C TYR A 130 4.74 7.63 11.36
N LYS A 131 5.00 8.67 10.60
CA LYS A 131 4.11 9.81 10.36
C LYS A 131 3.94 9.95 8.85
N VAL A 132 2.71 10.20 8.41
CA VAL A 132 2.34 10.39 7.01
C VAL A 132 1.53 11.66 6.86
N GLU A 133 1.80 12.40 5.80
CA GLU A 133 1.00 13.52 5.33
C GLU A 133 0.52 13.23 3.93
N THR A 134 -0.73 13.61 3.61
CA THR A 134 -1.33 13.36 2.30
C THR A 134 -1.50 14.65 1.51
N LEU A 135 -1.45 14.53 0.18
CA LEU A 135 -1.69 15.64 -0.73
C LEU A 135 -3.08 16.26 -0.52
N PRO A 136 -3.17 17.59 -0.51
CA PRO A 136 -4.41 18.30 -0.24
C PRO A 136 -5.56 17.99 -1.19
N LYS A 137 -5.29 17.76 -2.47
CA LYS A 137 -6.31 17.48 -3.49
C LYS A 137 -6.59 15.99 -3.64
N SER A 138 -5.58 15.20 -3.94
CA SER A 138 -5.72 13.80 -4.31
C SER A 138 -5.63 12.83 -3.14
N GLY A 139 -5.03 13.27 -2.02
CA GLY A 139 -4.83 12.45 -0.83
C GLY A 139 -3.83 11.31 -1.00
N GLN A 140 -2.97 11.33 -2.01
CA GLN A 140 -1.84 10.42 -2.10
C GLN A 140 -0.86 10.69 -0.96
N ILE A 141 -0.08 9.69 -0.54
CA ILE A 141 0.98 9.92 0.44
C ILE A 141 1.97 10.92 -0.15
N TRP A 142 2.03 12.07 0.48
CA TRP A 142 2.90 13.17 0.08
C TRP A 142 4.23 13.09 0.81
N HIS A 143 4.18 13.12 2.14
CA HIS A 143 5.34 13.01 3.00
C HIS A 143 5.24 11.75 3.85
N MET A 144 6.38 11.12 4.10
CA MET A 144 6.53 10.00 5.03
C MET A 144 7.77 10.21 5.90
N TRP A 145 7.67 9.90 7.17
CA TRP A 145 8.75 9.95 8.14
C TRP A 145 8.82 8.66 8.94
N ASP A 146 10.02 8.17 9.19
CA ASP A 146 10.26 7.25 10.30
C ASP A 146 10.33 8.03 11.61
N LYS A 147 9.56 7.62 12.61
CA LYS A 147 9.54 8.28 13.92
C LYS A 147 10.67 7.87 14.85
N GLN A 148 11.40 6.83 14.51
CA GLN A 148 12.54 6.36 15.28
C GLN A 148 13.86 6.91 14.75
N GLY A 149 13.85 7.53 13.57
CA GLY A 149 14.99 8.07 12.87
C GLY A 149 15.15 9.59 12.98
N ALA A 150 15.91 10.14 12.04
CA ALA A 150 15.97 11.58 11.85
C ALA A 150 14.60 12.10 11.40
N ASP A 151 14.19 13.27 11.89
CA ASP A 151 12.92 13.91 11.48
C ASP A 151 13.04 14.50 10.05
N THR A 152 13.35 13.62 9.11
CA THR A 152 13.58 13.96 7.70
C THR A 152 12.48 13.32 6.86
N SER A 153 11.74 14.15 6.13
CA SER A 153 10.74 13.66 5.18
C SER A 153 11.39 12.92 4.01
N TRP A 154 10.79 11.82 3.61
CA TRP A 154 11.27 10.94 2.53
C TRP A 154 10.73 11.31 1.15
N HIS A 155 9.96 12.39 1.03
CA HIS A 155 9.38 12.78 -0.25
C HIS A 155 10.41 13.42 -1.19
N ILE A 156 10.07 13.49 -2.46
CA ILE A 156 10.83 14.24 -3.47
C ILE A 156 10.54 15.74 -3.26
N ASN A 157 11.54 16.50 -2.87
CA ASN A 157 11.38 17.92 -2.52
C ASN A 157 12.11 18.88 -3.46
N GLU A 158 12.72 18.42 -4.52
CA GLU A 158 13.75 19.22 -5.20
C GLU A 158 13.40 19.69 -6.61
N TRP A 159 12.16 19.53 -7.05
CA TRP A 159 11.81 20.07 -8.35
C TRP A 159 11.35 21.54 -8.21
N PRO A 160 12.15 22.51 -8.72
CA PRO A 160 11.85 23.94 -8.54
C PRO A 160 10.50 24.37 -9.11
N ALA A 161 10.01 23.69 -10.13
CA ALA A 161 8.72 23.97 -10.77
C ALA A 161 7.50 23.56 -9.94
N ASN A 162 7.67 22.70 -8.94
CA ASN A 162 6.58 22.16 -8.12
C ASN A 162 6.50 22.78 -6.72
N VAL A 163 7.45 23.62 -6.34
CA VAL A 163 7.48 24.28 -5.01
C VAL A 163 6.22 25.11 -4.77
N GLU A 164 5.69 25.77 -5.79
CA GLU A 164 4.44 26.54 -5.69
C GLU A 164 3.18 25.67 -5.59
N ARG A 165 3.28 24.37 -5.87
CA ARG A 165 2.16 23.41 -5.91
C ARG A 165 2.22 22.32 -4.87
N GLY A 166 3.18 22.36 -3.97
CA GLY A 166 3.31 21.45 -2.86
C GLY A 166 4.24 20.25 -3.09
N GLY A 167 5.01 20.23 -4.20
CA GLY A 167 5.97 19.16 -4.50
C GLY A 167 5.34 17.85 -4.97
N ASP A 168 6.19 16.90 -5.38
CA ASP A 168 5.75 15.58 -5.85
C ASP A 168 5.47 14.64 -4.66
N PRO A 169 4.48 13.75 -4.75
CA PRO A 169 4.16 12.83 -3.68
C PRO A 169 5.18 11.69 -3.59
N CYS A 170 5.35 11.10 -2.40
CA CYS A 170 6.06 9.83 -2.26
C CYS A 170 5.37 8.72 -3.06
N HIS A 171 4.04 8.68 -3.05
CA HIS A 171 3.27 7.71 -3.82
C HIS A 171 2.77 8.32 -5.12
N TRP A 172 3.40 7.97 -6.24
CA TRP A 172 3.09 8.53 -7.57
C TRP A 172 2.00 7.79 -8.32
N SER A 173 1.55 6.67 -7.85
CA SER A 173 0.68 5.76 -8.58
C SER A 173 -0.75 5.71 -8.00
N PRO A 174 -1.68 5.12 -8.72
CA PRO A 174 -1.57 4.62 -10.11
C PRO A 174 -1.29 5.72 -11.12
N ASN A 175 -0.44 5.40 -12.10
CA ASN A 175 -0.26 6.24 -13.27
C ASN A 175 -0.19 5.41 -14.56
N CYS A 176 -0.52 6.05 -15.66
CA CYS A 176 -0.51 5.43 -16.99
C CYS A 176 -0.01 6.44 -18.02
N TRP A 177 0.85 5.99 -18.91
CA TRP A 177 1.29 6.76 -20.05
C TRP A 177 0.56 6.27 -21.30
N VAL A 178 -0.47 7.00 -21.68
CA VAL A 178 -1.22 6.73 -22.92
C VAL A 178 -0.39 7.14 -24.11
N ALA A 179 -0.26 6.24 -25.07
CA ALA A 179 0.53 6.43 -26.29
C ALA A 179 -0.37 6.76 -27.47
N TYR A 180 0.17 7.55 -28.38
CA TYR A 180 -0.43 7.82 -29.70
C TYR A 180 0.53 7.31 -30.78
N PRO A 181 0.47 6.01 -31.14
CA PRO A 181 1.44 5.38 -32.02
C PRO A 181 1.58 6.07 -33.39
N GLU A 182 0.50 6.65 -33.87
CA GLU A 182 0.48 7.39 -35.15
C GLU A 182 1.32 8.67 -35.14
N ARG A 183 1.76 9.11 -33.96
CA ARG A 183 2.61 10.31 -33.82
C ARG A 183 4.09 9.97 -33.61
N ILE A 184 4.39 8.68 -33.43
CA ILE A 184 5.77 8.24 -33.23
C ILE A 184 6.49 8.26 -34.58
N THR A 185 7.26 9.31 -34.83
CA THR A 185 8.03 9.45 -36.04
C THR A 185 9.46 8.94 -35.92
N ASN A 186 10.02 8.95 -34.74
CA ASN A 186 11.35 8.44 -34.40
C ASN A 186 11.29 7.69 -33.07
N GLY A 187 12.13 6.66 -32.90
CA GLY A 187 12.32 6.03 -31.59
C GLY A 187 13.11 6.97 -30.70
N TYR A 188 12.61 7.19 -29.47
CA TYR A 188 13.36 7.90 -28.43
C TYR A 188 13.81 6.90 -27.37
N GLU A 189 15.02 7.07 -26.89
CA GLU A 189 15.44 6.49 -25.62
C GLU A 189 14.98 7.42 -24.48
N LEU A 190 14.62 6.87 -23.34
CA LEU A 190 14.17 7.66 -22.18
C LEU A 190 15.24 8.68 -21.74
N ASP A 191 16.51 8.33 -21.95
CA ASP A 191 17.65 9.17 -21.61
C ASP A 191 17.80 10.39 -22.53
N ASP A 192 17.25 10.31 -23.76
CA ASP A 192 17.33 11.36 -24.77
C ASP A 192 16.07 12.24 -24.81
N ALA A 193 15.00 11.83 -24.13
CA ALA A 193 13.77 12.61 -24.07
C ALA A 193 13.84 13.62 -22.92
N PRO A 194 14.17 14.89 -23.17
CA PRO A 194 13.91 15.93 -22.18
C PRO A 194 12.43 15.83 -21.85
N GLY A 195 12.09 15.65 -20.58
CA GLY A 195 10.75 15.26 -20.09
C GLY A 195 9.55 16.14 -20.49
N SER A 196 9.74 17.03 -21.43
CA SER A 196 8.76 17.97 -21.95
C SER A 196 8.39 17.76 -23.42
N GLU A 197 9.05 16.88 -24.17
CA GLU A 197 8.97 16.89 -25.62
C GLU A 197 8.33 15.66 -26.26
N CYS A 198 7.73 14.76 -25.45
CA CYS A 198 7.05 13.58 -25.97
C CYS A 198 5.68 13.96 -26.54
N ASP A 199 5.61 14.32 -27.81
CA ASP A 199 4.39 14.69 -28.53
C ASP A 199 3.38 13.55 -28.69
N PHE A 200 3.72 12.35 -28.21
CA PHE A 200 2.95 11.13 -28.42
C PHE A 200 2.56 10.45 -27.10
N ILE A 201 2.86 11.06 -25.93
CA ILE A 201 2.51 10.53 -24.61
C ILE A 201 1.56 11.49 -23.91
N ASP A 202 0.51 10.92 -23.34
CA ASP A 202 -0.42 11.60 -22.47
C ASP A 202 -0.35 10.97 -21.08
N TRP A 203 0.08 11.74 -20.09
CA TRP A 203 0.35 11.25 -18.75
C TRP A 203 -0.89 11.36 -17.89
N HIS A 204 -1.34 10.24 -17.36
CA HIS A 204 -2.49 10.14 -16.49
C HIS A 204 -2.06 9.73 -15.08
N TYR A 205 -2.11 10.66 -14.13
CA TYR A 205 -1.71 10.46 -12.74
C TYR A 205 -2.86 10.68 -11.79
N VAL A 206 -2.99 9.82 -10.78
CA VAL A 206 -4.02 9.99 -9.74
C VAL A 206 -3.72 11.12 -8.77
N PHE A 207 -2.50 11.55 -8.58
CA PHE A 207 -2.23 12.71 -7.74
C PHE A 207 -2.73 14.03 -8.37
N GLY A 208 -3.03 14.01 -9.67
CA GLY A 208 -3.72 15.10 -10.38
C GLY A 208 -5.24 15.06 -10.26
N TRP A 209 -5.82 14.14 -9.49
CA TRP A 209 -7.25 14.09 -9.27
C TRP A 209 -7.78 15.42 -8.73
N ASP A 210 -8.85 15.89 -9.34
CA ASP A 210 -9.62 16.98 -8.80
C ASP A 210 -10.79 16.39 -8.00
N ASP A 211 -10.75 16.56 -6.67
CA ASP A 211 -11.81 16.22 -5.72
C ASP A 211 -12.35 14.78 -5.86
N PRO A 212 -11.53 13.75 -5.63
CA PRO A 212 -12.00 12.37 -5.69
C PRO A 212 -12.99 12.09 -4.56
N GLU A 213 -13.95 11.18 -4.81
CA GLU A 213 -14.77 10.62 -3.74
C GLU A 213 -13.91 10.01 -2.66
N CYS A 214 -14.19 10.30 -1.41
CA CYS A 214 -13.42 9.84 -0.27
C CYS A 214 -14.29 9.16 0.76
N GLU A 215 -14.02 7.89 1.02
CA GLU A 215 -14.59 7.10 2.11
C GLU A 215 -13.54 6.91 3.20
N VAL A 216 -13.92 7.12 4.45
CA VAL A 216 -13.04 6.97 5.61
C VAL A 216 -13.69 6.02 6.61
N VAL A 217 -12.95 4.97 6.99
CA VAL A 217 -13.30 4.07 8.09
C VAL A 217 -12.27 4.28 9.18
N GLU A 218 -12.70 4.84 10.31
CA GLU A 218 -11.85 5.20 11.43
C GLU A 218 -12.21 4.39 12.67
N GLY A 219 -11.20 3.95 13.42
CA GLY A 219 -11.37 3.23 14.67
C GLY A 219 -10.06 2.95 15.39
N PRO A 220 -10.12 2.23 16.51
CA PRO A 220 -8.95 2.05 17.39
C PRO A 220 -7.90 1.07 16.86
N VAL A 221 -8.16 0.35 15.76
CA VAL A 221 -7.23 -0.64 15.20
C VAL A 221 -6.58 -0.11 13.94
N PHE A 222 -7.35 0.53 13.08
CA PHE A 222 -6.86 1.13 11.85
C PHE A 222 -7.69 2.34 11.41
N LEU A 223 -7.07 3.15 10.57
CA LEU A 223 -7.70 4.15 9.70
C LEU A 223 -7.62 3.64 8.26
N GLU A 224 -8.75 3.50 7.57
CA GLU A 224 -8.80 3.21 6.15
C GLU A 224 -9.32 4.43 5.38
N ILE A 225 -8.64 4.79 4.30
CA ILE A 225 -9.00 5.89 3.43
C ILE A 225 -9.05 5.36 2.00
N THR A 226 -10.24 5.34 1.42
CA THR A 226 -10.46 4.93 0.03
C THR A 226 -10.89 6.13 -0.79
N ARG A 227 -10.24 6.33 -1.93
CA ARG A 227 -10.57 7.42 -2.87
C ARG A 227 -10.80 6.83 -4.24
N ARG A 228 -11.83 7.37 -4.91
CA ARG A 228 -12.27 6.94 -6.24
C ARG A 228 -12.46 8.14 -7.12
N GLY A 229 -12.08 8.03 -8.39
CA GLY A 229 -12.31 9.12 -9.32
C GLY A 229 -11.85 8.81 -10.73
N LEU A 230 -12.13 9.76 -11.62
CA LEU A 230 -11.70 9.74 -13.00
C LEU A 230 -10.30 10.33 -13.09
N VAL A 231 -9.39 9.66 -13.79
CA VAL A 231 -8.01 10.11 -13.97
C VAL A 231 -7.93 10.92 -15.25
N TRP A 232 -7.57 12.18 -15.10
CA TRP A 232 -7.42 13.14 -16.18
C TRP A 232 -5.96 13.22 -16.64
N PRO A 233 -5.73 13.63 -17.91
CA PRO A 233 -4.39 13.98 -18.33
C PRO A 233 -3.79 15.05 -17.44
N HIS A 234 -2.53 14.89 -17.06
CA HIS A 234 -1.86 15.87 -16.21
C HIS A 234 -1.68 17.19 -16.95
N PRO A 235 -2.16 18.33 -16.43
CA PRO A 235 -2.21 19.58 -17.17
C PRO A 235 -0.86 20.14 -17.57
N GLU A 236 0.23 19.70 -16.94
CA GLU A 236 1.58 20.24 -17.17
C GLU A 236 2.46 19.33 -18.00
N HIS A 237 2.22 18.01 -17.88
CA HIS A 237 2.98 17.00 -18.62
C HIS A 237 2.28 16.59 -19.91
N SER A 238 0.99 16.93 -20.06
CA SER A 238 0.26 16.73 -21.31
C SER A 238 0.20 18.05 -22.06
N ARG A 239 0.87 18.13 -23.20
CA ARG A 239 0.78 19.32 -24.05
C ARG A 239 -0.66 19.57 -24.49
N PRO A 240 -1.12 20.84 -24.56
CA PRO A 240 -2.48 21.16 -25.01
C PRO A 240 -2.81 20.55 -26.38
N GLU A 241 -1.83 20.44 -27.27
CA GLU A 241 -1.98 19.87 -28.61
C GLU A 241 -2.20 18.35 -28.61
N ILE A 242 -1.78 17.66 -27.53
CA ILE A 242 -1.95 16.21 -27.36
C ILE A 242 -3.29 15.91 -26.69
N ARG A 243 -3.82 16.82 -25.92
CA ARG A 243 -5.15 16.72 -25.31
C ARG A 243 -6.22 16.80 -26.40
N ARG A 244 -6.44 15.69 -27.10
CA ARG A 244 -7.41 15.66 -28.20
C ARG A 244 -8.80 16.12 -27.81
N ASP A 245 -9.22 15.88 -26.58
CA ASP A 245 -10.60 16.14 -26.13
C ASP A 245 -10.75 16.49 -24.64
N GLY A 246 -9.65 16.50 -23.88
CA GLY A 246 -9.69 16.78 -22.44
C GLY A 246 -10.51 15.81 -21.61
N LYS A 247 -10.75 14.58 -22.09
CA LYS A 247 -11.56 13.59 -21.37
C LYS A 247 -10.71 12.68 -20.49
N PRO A 248 -11.27 12.21 -19.36
CA PRO A 248 -10.65 11.16 -18.57
C PRO A 248 -10.73 9.84 -19.34
N ARG A 249 -9.63 9.09 -19.38
CA ARG A 249 -9.54 7.79 -20.06
C ARG A 249 -9.49 6.62 -19.11
N LEU A 250 -9.29 6.91 -17.84
CA LEU A 250 -9.10 5.95 -16.80
C LEU A 250 -9.95 6.30 -15.58
N ARG A 251 -10.37 5.27 -14.85
CA ARG A 251 -10.92 5.38 -13.50
C ARG A 251 -9.95 4.70 -12.56
N ALA A 252 -9.71 5.28 -11.40
CA ALA A 252 -8.90 4.66 -10.38
C ALA A 252 -9.57 4.66 -9.02
N GLU A 253 -9.22 3.66 -8.22
CA GLU A 253 -9.48 3.58 -6.79
C GLU A 253 -8.16 3.34 -6.07
N VAL A 254 -7.93 4.07 -4.99
CA VAL A 254 -6.75 3.90 -4.14
C VAL A 254 -7.17 3.84 -2.70
N THR A 255 -6.76 2.79 -2.01
CA THR A 255 -7.01 2.59 -0.58
C THR A 255 -5.70 2.54 0.17
N TYR A 256 -5.64 3.27 1.27
CA TYR A 256 -4.61 3.07 2.29
C TYR A 256 -5.28 2.64 3.59
N ARG A 257 -4.61 1.71 4.30
CA ARG A 257 -4.98 1.36 5.67
C ARG A 257 -3.77 1.51 6.57
N PHE A 258 -3.89 2.40 7.54
CA PHE A 258 -2.87 2.73 8.53
C PHE A 258 -3.24 2.07 9.86
N TYR A 259 -2.30 1.37 10.48
CA TYR A 259 -2.56 0.59 11.70
C TYR A 259 -2.01 1.26 12.95
N ASP A 260 -2.68 1.04 14.08
CA ASP A 260 -2.32 1.63 15.37
C ASP A 260 -0.89 1.28 15.83
N ARG A 261 -0.51 0.00 15.73
CA ARG A 261 0.73 -0.52 16.37
C ARG A 261 1.71 -1.15 15.39
N LEU A 262 1.40 -1.16 14.11
CA LEU A 262 2.23 -1.85 13.15
C LEU A 262 3.10 -0.87 12.36
N PRO A 263 4.31 -1.27 11.97
CA PRO A 263 5.13 -0.50 11.05
C PRO A 263 4.61 -0.58 9.61
N PHE A 264 3.47 -1.24 9.40
CA PHE A 264 2.90 -1.53 8.09
C PHE A 264 1.82 -0.53 7.70
N ILE A 265 1.78 -0.23 6.40
CA ILE A 265 0.68 0.44 5.73
C ILE A 265 0.22 -0.52 4.63
N PHE A 266 -1.07 -0.85 4.60
CA PHE A 266 -1.65 -1.56 3.46
C PHE A 266 -2.03 -0.55 2.38
N GLN A 267 -1.69 -0.86 1.13
CA GLN A 267 -2.04 -0.06 -0.04
C GLN A 267 -2.69 -0.98 -1.07
N SER A 268 -3.81 -0.57 -1.62
CA SER A 268 -4.35 -1.18 -2.82
C SER A 268 -4.69 -0.12 -3.85
N SER A 269 -4.64 -0.52 -5.11
CA SER A 269 -5.05 0.32 -6.23
C SER A 269 -5.76 -0.50 -7.30
N THR A 270 -6.76 0.12 -7.90
CA THR A 270 -7.42 -0.37 -9.10
C THR A 270 -7.34 0.70 -10.18
N LEU A 271 -7.02 0.30 -11.40
CA LEU A 271 -7.05 1.14 -12.58
C LEU A 271 -7.93 0.47 -13.64
N GLU A 272 -8.92 1.19 -14.17
CA GLU A 272 -9.86 0.71 -15.19
C GLU A 272 -9.79 1.61 -16.43
N THR A 273 -9.70 1.00 -17.61
CA THR A 273 -9.73 1.71 -18.90
C THR A 273 -11.17 2.05 -19.29
N LEU A 274 -11.44 3.32 -19.62
CA LEU A 274 -12.78 3.79 -20.02
C LEU A 274 -13.02 3.72 -21.53
N GLU A 275 -11.96 3.57 -22.30
CA GLU A 275 -11.97 3.39 -23.75
C GLU A 275 -10.80 2.49 -24.16
N ASP A 276 -10.74 2.11 -25.43
CA ASP A 276 -9.59 1.41 -25.99
C ASP A 276 -8.36 2.32 -25.97
N LEU A 277 -7.27 1.86 -25.39
CA LEU A 277 -6.04 2.63 -25.21
C LEU A 277 -4.82 1.89 -25.75
N ASN A 278 -3.90 2.66 -26.29
CA ASN A 278 -2.52 2.23 -26.42
C ASN A 278 -1.70 2.85 -25.29
N VAL A 279 -0.87 2.06 -24.64
CA VAL A 279 -0.09 2.52 -23.49
C VAL A 279 1.37 2.10 -23.60
N PHE A 280 2.27 2.91 -23.10
CA PHE A 280 3.66 2.50 -22.89
C PHE A 280 3.80 1.73 -21.60
N PHE A 281 3.15 2.17 -20.55
CA PHE A 281 3.13 1.44 -19.28
C PHE A 281 1.98 1.87 -18.35
N ILE A 282 1.70 1.00 -17.41
CA ILE A 282 0.91 1.27 -16.20
C ILE A 282 1.80 1.00 -15.00
N ARG A 283 1.78 1.91 -14.04
CA ARG A 283 2.39 1.75 -12.71
C ARG A 283 1.29 1.80 -11.68
N ASN A 284 0.98 0.68 -11.06
CA ASN A 284 -0.05 0.60 -10.02
C ASN A 284 0.48 0.99 -8.64
N CYS A 285 1.73 0.65 -8.34
CA CYS A 285 2.37 1.05 -7.10
C CYS A 285 3.78 1.56 -7.40
N GLN A 286 3.98 2.85 -7.24
CA GLN A 286 5.28 3.49 -7.37
C GLN A 286 5.51 4.40 -6.18
N PHE A 287 6.51 4.05 -5.37
CA PHE A 287 7.03 4.94 -4.34
C PHE A 287 8.33 5.58 -4.82
N ALA A 288 8.37 6.89 -4.76
CA ALA A 288 9.52 7.69 -5.13
C ALA A 288 10.03 8.44 -3.89
N PHE A 289 11.33 8.39 -3.69
CA PHE A 289 12.01 8.98 -2.55
C PHE A 289 13.03 9.99 -3.02
N ARG A 290 13.36 10.93 -2.14
CA ARG A 290 14.43 11.88 -2.40
C ARG A 290 15.75 11.15 -2.69
N THR A 291 16.47 11.62 -3.70
CA THR A 291 17.79 11.09 -4.05
C THR A 291 18.71 11.12 -2.83
N TYR A 292 19.50 10.07 -2.69
CA TYR A 292 20.45 9.88 -1.59
C TYR A 292 19.79 9.68 -0.21
N LEU A 293 18.50 9.44 -0.14
CA LEU A 293 17.85 9.07 1.11
C LEU A 293 18.33 7.72 1.61
N PHE A 294 18.50 6.77 0.69
CA PHE A 294 18.95 5.41 1.01
C PHE A 294 20.26 5.08 0.31
N SER A 295 21.12 4.33 1.00
CA SER A 295 22.42 3.89 0.49
C SER A 295 22.37 2.51 -0.19
N HIS A 296 21.33 1.71 0.09
CA HIS A 296 21.17 0.35 -0.42
C HIS A 296 19.75 0.09 -0.93
N MET A 297 19.69 -0.71 -1.99
CA MET A 297 18.48 -1.35 -2.47
C MET A 297 18.65 -2.87 -2.36
N ILE A 298 17.61 -3.54 -1.89
CA ILE A 298 17.60 -4.97 -1.63
C ILE A 298 16.40 -5.58 -2.32
N ILE A 299 16.59 -6.68 -3.04
CA ILE A 299 15.51 -7.36 -3.76
C ILE A 299 15.59 -8.86 -3.48
N ALA A 300 14.48 -9.44 -3.06
CA ALA A 300 14.34 -10.87 -2.87
C ALA A 300 13.49 -11.48 -4.00
N PRO A 301 13.90 -12.61 -4.60
CA PRO A 301 13.08 -13.33 -5.55
C PRO A 301 11.87 -13.97 -4.86
N GLU A 302 10.77 -14.13 -5.59
CA GLU A 302 9.66 -14.97 -5.13
C GLU A 302 10.11 -16.42 -5.03
N ARG A 303 9.70 -17.09 -3.97
CA ARG A 303 9.98 -18.50 -3.72
C ARG A 303 8.73 -19.23 -3.28
N ASP A 304 8.52 -20.41 -3.84
CA ASP A 304 7.49 -21.32 -3.37
C ASP A 304 7.93 -22.02 -2.07
N GLY A 305 7.08 -22.01 -1.06
CA GLY A 305 7.26 -22.81 0.16
C GLY A 305 8.31 -22.29 1.14
N LEU A 306 8.60 -21.00 1.18
CA LEU A 306 9.56 -20.38 2.09
C LEU A 306 9.20 -20.63 3.56
N ARG A 307 10.15 -21.14 4.33
CA ARG A 307 10.06 -21.19 5.79
C ARG A 307 10.76 -19.97 6.39
N PRO A 308 10.34 -19.50 7.57
CA PRO A 308 10.95 -18.32 8.22
C PRO A 308 12.45 -18.45 8.49
N THR A 309 12.96 -19.68 8.51
CA THR A 309 14.35 -20.02 8.78
C THR A 309 15.21 -20.22 7.53
N ASP A 310 14.60 -20.15 6.34
CA ASP A 310 15.35 -20.36 5.11
C ASP A 310 16.20 -19.13 4.79
N GLU A 311 17.47 -19.35 4.46
CA GLU A 311 18.33 -18.30 3.93
C GLU A 311 17.74 -17.79 2.61
N VAL A 312 17.58 -16.47 2.52
CA VAL A 312 17.07 -15.81 1.32
C VAL A 312 18.23 -15.29 0.51
N ASP A 313 18.42 -15.83 -0.71
CA ASP A 313 19.33 -15.22 -1.68
C ASP A 313 18.75 -13.86 -2.10
N VAL A 314 19.24 -12.81 -1.50
CA VAL A 314 18.86 -11.44 -1.83
C VAL A 314 19.93 -10.79 -2.70
N ALA A 315 19.48 -10.01 -3.67
CA ALA A 315 20.36 -9.13 -4.39
C ALA A 315 20.46 -7.80 -3.64
N VAL A 316 21.67 -7.45 -3.20
CA VAL A 316 21.95 -6.20 -2.51
C VAL A 316 22.73 -5.28 -3.44
N PHE A 317 22.20 -4.10 -3.69
CA PHE A 317 22.83 -3.09 -4.54
C PHE A 317 23.18 -1.88 -3.69
N ARG A 318 24.47 -1.52 -3.68
CA ARG A 318 24.88 -0.23 -3.12
C ARG A 318 24.59 0.87 -4.13
N LEU A 319 23.79 1.85 -3.71
CA LEU A 319 23.42 2.97 -4.54
C LEU A 319 24.54 4.02 -4.50
N MET A 320 25.15 4.29 -5.64
CA MET A 320 26.32 5.19 -5.74
C MET A 320 25.92 6.68 -5.72
N GLY A 321 25.01 7.06 -4.86
CA GLY A 321 24.35 8.35 -4.95
C GLY A 321 25.09 9.54 -4.34
N LYS A 322 25.78 9.35 -3.22
CA LYS A 322 26.34 10.51 -2.47
C LYS A 322 27.61 11.11 -3.09
N ALA A 323 28.28 10.40 -4.01
CA ALA A 323 29.57 10.82 -4.54
C ALA A 323 29.56 11.49 -5.92
N ASN A 324 28.47 11.35 -6.69
CA ASN A 324 28.39 11.89 -8.04
C ASN A 324 27.34 12.99 -8.12
N ASN A 325 27.76 14.23 -7.91
CA ASN A 325 26.98 15.45 -8.17
C ASN A 325 26.62 15.66 -9.67
N LYS A 326 26.33 14.58 -10.40
CA LYS A 326 25.89 14.70 -11.77
C LYS A 326 24.36 14.69 -11.82
N PRO A 327 23.70 15.79 -12.16
CA PRO A 327 22.26 15.95 -12.09
C PRO A 327 21.46 15.09 -13.10
N TYR A 328 22.11 14.30 -13.95
CA TYR A 328 21.45 13.60 -15.07
C TYR A 328 21.99 12.19 -15.36
N ASP A 329 22.69 11.55 -14.46
CA ASP A 329 22.99 10.13 -14.64
C ASP A 329 21.75 9.31 -14.31
N TRP A 330 20.90 9.12 -15.31
CA TRP A 330 19.86 8.10 -15.31
C TRP A 330 20.52 6.74 -15.22
N ILE A 331 20.76 6.24 -14.04
CA ILE A 331 21.04 4.83 -13.87
C ILE A 331 19.69 4.12 -13.93
N GLN A 332 19.13 4.08 -15.09
CA GLN A 332 18.10 3.12 -15.39
C GLN A 332 18.79 1.76 -15.52
N HIS A 333 19.03 1.13 -14.43
CA HIS A 333 19.17 -0.29 -14.48
C HIS A 333 17.77 -0.85 -14.68
N SER A 334 17.39 -1.06 -15.92
CA SER A 334 16.38 -2.06 -16.21
C SER A 334 16.96 -3.38 -15.70
N LEU A 335 16.79 -3.61 -14.42
CA LEU A 335 17.16 -4.86 -13.76
C LEU A 335 16.28 -6.00 -14.27
N SER A 336 15.38 -5.73 -15.20
CA SER A 336 14.49 -6.68 -15.86
C SER A 336 15.21 -7.90 -16.45
N ASN A 337 16.47 -7.74 -16.83
CA ASN A 337 17.28 -8.86 -17.35
C ASN A 337 18.06 -9.60 -16.26
N VAL A 338 18.12 -9.08 -15.05
CA VAL A 338 18.93 -9.61 -13.94
C VAL A 338 18.08 -10.03 -12.76
N LEU A 339 16.88 -9.44 -12.62
CA LEU A 339 15.99 -9.69 -11.50
C LEU A 339 14.80 -10.56 -11.92
N PRO A 340 14.28 -11.35 -10.98
CA PRO A 340 13.06 -12.11 -11.21
C PRO A 340 11.93 -11.16 -11.56
N SER A 341 11.10 -11.57 -12.51
CA SER A 341 9.89 -10.83 -12.92
C SER A 341 8.89 -10.61 -11.78
N LYS A 342 9.05 -11.35 -10.70
CA LYS A 342 8.21 -11.30 -9.50
C LYS A 342 9.11 -11.27 -8.26
N PRO A 343 9.40 -10.11 -7.70
CA PRO A 343 10.06 -10.04 -6.41
C PRO A 343 9.09 -10.42 -5.31
N ALA A 344 9.58 -11.17 -4.33
CA ALA A 344 8.85 -11.43 -3.10
C ALA A 344 8.68 -10.14 -2.30
N TRP A 345 9.72 -9.33 -2.29
CA TRP A 345 9.75 -8.00 -1.72
C TRP A 345 10.96 -7.23 -2.27
N TYR A 346 10.92 -5.93 -2.11
CA TYR A 346 12.07 -5.05 -2.28
C TYR A 346 12.12 -4.03 -1.17
N ALA A 347 13.34 -3.67 -0.78
CA ALA A 347 13.58 -2.78 0.34
C ALA A 347 14.69 -1.78 0.02
N TYR A 348 14.63 -0.67 0.72
CA TYR A 348 15.68 0.34 0.78
C TYR A 348 16.19 0.44 2.21
N TYR A 349 17.48 0.71 2.35
CA TYR A 349 18.14 0.90 3.63
C TYR A 349 19.22 1.97 3.52
N ASP A 350 19.36 2.79 4.54
CA ASP A 350 20.45 3.75 4.66
C ASP A 350 21.38 3.38 5.82
N GLU A 351 22.67 3.23 5.49
CA GLU A 351 23.70 2.85 6.48
C GLU A 351 24.06 3.98 7.44
N ASP A 352 23.77 5.24 7.10
CA ASP A 352 24.07 6.40 7.95
C ASP A 352 22.92 6.73 8.92
N SER A 353 21.70 6.79 8.41
CA SER A 353 20.51 7.10 9.22
C SER A 353 19.88 5.86 9.85
N HIS A 354 20.21 4.68 9.32
CA HIS A 354 19.61 3.39 9.68
C HIS A 354 18.11 3.24 9.33
N ASP A 355 17.56 4.19 8.58
CA ASP A 355 16.18 4.18 8.14
C ASP A 355 15.99 3.19 6.98
N GLY A 356 14.81 2.60 6.89
CA GLY A 356 14.48 1.68 5.83
C GLY A 356 13.00 1.68 5.45
N PHE A 357 12.77 1.32 4.21
CA PHE A 357 11.45 1.14 3.62
C PHE A 357 11.41 -0.19 2.87
N ALA A 358 10.36 -0.98 3.08
CA ALA A 358 10.15 -2.21 2.32
C ALA A 358 8.74 -2.25 1.73
N LEU A 359 8.64 -2.90 0.57
CA LEU A 359 7.38 -3.15 -0.12
C LEU A 359 7.24 -4.65 -0.40
N PHE A 360 6.11 -5.20 0.00
CA PHE A 360 5.73 -6.59 -0.15
C PHE A 360 4.51 -6.68 -1.06
N PRO A 361 4.69 -7.03 -2.35
CA PRO A 361 3.59 -7.20 -3.27
C PRO A 361 2.73 -8.41 -2.90
N VAL A 362 1.42 -8.28 -3.00
CA VAL A 362 0.47 -9.39 -2.94
C VAL A 362 0.21 -9.87 -4.36
N VAL A 363 1.08 -10.75 -4.84
CA VAL A 363 1.15 -11.13 -6.27
C VAL A 363 -0.13 -11.81 -6.76
N GLU A 364 -0.81 -12.57 -5.90
CA GLU A 364 -2.01 -13.33 -6.23
C GLU A 364 -3.17 -12.44 -6.68
N ARG A 365 -3.15 -11.17 -6.29
CA ARG A 365 -4.19 -10.19 -6.64
C ARG A 365 -3.80 -9.23 -7.76
N ASN A 366 -2.58 -9.32 -8.25
CA ASN A 366 -2.11 -8.53 -9.38
C ASN A 366 -2.50 -9.21 -10.70
N THR A 367 -3.80 -9.25 -10.96
CA THR A 367 -4.38 -9.92 -12.13
C THR A 367 -5.16 -8.92 -12.98
N ASN A 368 -5.20 -9.19 -14.28
CA ASN A 368 -6.22 -8.60 -15.14
C ASN A 368 -7.57 -9.19 -14.75
N VAL A 369 -8.49 -8.35 -14.26
CA VAL A 369 -9.77 -8.81 -13.71
C VAL A 369 -10.68 -9.40 -14.77
N HIS A 370 -10.57 -8.95 -16.03
CA HIS A 370 -11.39 -9.47 -17.13
C HIS A 370 -10.88 -10.81 -17.66
N SER A 371 -9.59 -10.92 -17.91
CA SER A 371 -9.02 -12.14 -18.48
C SER A 371 -8.64 -13.18 -17.44
N GLY A 372 -8.56 -12.80 -16.15
CA GLY A 372 -8.02 -13.65 -15.09
C GLY A 372 -6.52 -13.92 -15.24
N THR A 373 -5.86 -13.27 -16.18
CA THR A 373 -4.44 -13.45 -16.44
C THR A 373 -3.62 -12.60 -15.46
N PRO A 374 -2.64 -13.16 -14.75
CA PRO A 374 -1.75 -12.37 -13.90
C PRO A 374 -1.03 -11.30 -14.73
N VAL A 375 -1.25 -10.03 -14.38
CA VAL A 375 -0.73 -8.87 -15.10
C VAL A 375 0.78 -8.94 -15.28
N TYR A 376 1.49 -9.39 -14.25
CA TYR A 376 2.95 -9.36 -14.22
C TYR A 376 3.63 -10.60 -14.80
N GLN A 377 2.90 -11.62 -15.19
CA GLN A 377 3.51 -12.82 -15.77
C GLN A 377 4.05 -12.61 -17.17
N ASN A 378 3.40 -11.76 -17.95
CA ASN A 378 3.71 -11.65 -19.38
C ASN A 378 4.36 -10.32 -19.77
N HIS A 379 4.13 -9.24 -19.01
CA HIS A 379 4.48 -7.90 -19.44
C HIS A 379 5.06 -6.98 -18.36
N ALA A 380 5.03 -7.41 -17.09
CA ALA A 380 5.50 -6.57 -16.02
C ALA A 380 6.97 -6.80 -15.70
N THR A 381 7.69 -5.72 -15.63
CA THR A 381 9.05 -5.70 -15.11
C THR A 381 9.08 -4.90 -13.83
N LEU A 382 9.92 -5.32 -12.89
CA LEU A 382 10.27 -4.45 -11.79
C LEU A 382 11.15 -3.34 -12.35
N LEU A 383 10.67 -2.12 -12.27
CA LEU A 383 11.45 -0.95 -12.59
C LEU A 383 11.95 -0.34 -11.30
N THR A 384 13.26 -0.22 -11.21
CA THR A 384 13.90 0.60 -10.18
C THR A 384 14.65 1.71 -10.88
N GLU A 385 14.27 2.91 -10.58
CA GLU A 385 14.84 4.12 -11.17
C GLU A 385 15.60 4.87 -10.09
N VAL A 386 16.83 5.24 -10.39
CA VAL A 386 17.59 6.19 -9.58
C VAL A 386 17.91 7.37 -10.46
N HIS A 387 17.28 8.48 -10.17
CA HIS A 387 17.47 9.73 -10.88
C HIS A 387 18.35 10.67 -10.07
N GLY A 388 18.86 11.71 -10.71
CA GLY A 388 19.59 12.77 -10.02
C GLY A 388 18.81 13.48 -8.92
N TRP A 389 17.49 13.34 -8.89
CA TRP A 389 16.58 13.97 -7.92
C TRP A 389 15.72 13.00 -7.11
N SER A 390 15.58 11.73 -7.53
CA SER A 390 14.72 10.76 -6.85
C SER A 390 15.18 9.33 -7.00
N MET A 391 14.67 8.49 -6.10
CA MET A 391 14.75 7.04 -6.17
C MET A 391 13.31 6.51 -6.25
N ALA A 392 13.04 5.66 -7.21
CA ALA A 392 11.70 5.11 -7.38
C ALA A 392 11.73 3.59 -7.36
N ALA A 393 10.79 3.01 -6.65
CA ALA A 393 10.47 1.60 -6.73
C ALA A 393 9.08 1.47 -7.32
N ALA A 394 8.97 0.83 -8.47
CA ALA A 394 7.73 0.68 -9.18
C ALA A 394 7.58 -0.71 -9.76
N ARG A 395 6.33 -1.18 -9.82
CA ARG A 395 5.95 -2.29 -10.67
C ARG A 395 5.32 -1.71 -11.93
N THR A 396 5.84 -2.11 -13.08
CA THR A 396 5.36 -1.63 -14.37
C THR A 396 4.79 -2.77 -15.19
N PHE A 397 3.72 -2.48 -15.85
CA PHE A 397 3.14 -3.32 -16.88
C PHE A 397 3.58 -2.81 -18.26
N SER A 398 3.99 -3.73 -19.11
CA SER A 398 4.34 -3.41 -20.51
C SER A 398 5.48 -2.39 -20.68
N TYR A 399 6.47 -2.46 -19.85
CA TYR A 399 7.64 -1.63 -19.99
C TYR A 399 8.76 -2.40 -20.69
N THR A 400 9.11 -1.99 -21.89
CA THR A 400 10.16 -2.64 -22.65
C THR A 400 11.22 -1.64 -23.06
N ASN A 401 12.45 -1.90 -22.68
CA ASN A 401 13.69 -1.36 -23.23
C ASN A 401 13.86 0.16 -23.27
N GLN A 402 13.15 0.94 -22.44
CA GLN A 402 13.40 2.38 -22.35
C GLN A 402 13.26 3.17 -23.65
N ARG A 403 12.65 2.58 -24.68
CA ARG A 403 12.45 3.23 -25.98
C ARG A 403 10.98 3.52 -26.21
N PHE A 404 10.69 4.77 -26.49
CA PHE A 404 9.37 5.19 -26.93
C PHE A 404 9.26 5.00 -28.44
N ASN A 405 8.87 3.82 -28.87
CA ASN A 405 8.60 3.52 -30.26
C ASN A 405 7.31 2.73 -30.42
N ALA A 406 6.78 2.63 -31.63
CA ALA A 406 5.51 1.96 -31.89
C ALA A 406 5.51 0.48 -31.50
N GLU A 407 6.68 -0.17 -31.47
CA GLU A 407 6.82 -1.59 -31.14
C GLU A 407 6.66 -1.87 -29.64
N ASN A 408 6.85 -0.85 -28.82
CA ASN A 408 6.76 -0.94 -27.35
C ASN A 408 5.40 -0.56 -26.80
N VAL A 409 4.42 -0.34 -27.65
CA VAL A 409 3.08 0.04 -27.28
C VAL A 409 2.22 -1.19 -27.04
N THR A 410 1.51 -1.24 -25.94
CA THR A 410 0.54 -2.29 -25.62
C THR A 410 -0.88 -1.76 -25.77
N PHE A 411 -1.70 -2.51 -26.47
CA PHE A 411 -3.13 -2.24 -26.59
C PHE A 411 -3.89 -2.76 -25.37
N LEU A 412 -4.71 -1.90 -24.77
CA LEU A 412 -5.61 -2.22 -23.68
C LEU A 412 -7.06 -1.95 -24.12
N PRO A 413 -7.91 -2.97 -24.17
CA PRO A 413 -9.31 -2.77 -24.51
C PRO A 413 -10.06 -2.02 -23.40
N LYS A 414 -11.15 -1.37 -23.78
CA LYS A 414 -12.08 -0.74 -22.84
C LYS A 414 -12.57 -1.74 -21.79
N GLY A 415 -12.59 -1.30 -20.53
CA GLY A 415 -13.08 -2.07 -19.40
C GLY A 415 -12.03 -2.99 -18.76
N GLU A 416 -10.80 -2.99 -19.25
CA GLU A 416 -9.71 -3.70 -18.55
C GLU A 416 -9.46 -3.09 -17.18
N ARG A 417 -9.27 -3.97 -16.19
CA ARG A 417 -9.00 -3.57 -14.80
C ARG A 417 -7.72 -4.22 -14.32
N TYR A 418 -6.89 -3.40 -13.69
CA TYR A 418 -5.64 -3.79 -13.07
C TYR A 418 -5.74 -3.51 -11.58
N GLU A 419 -5.60 -4.55 -10.77
CA GLU A 419 -5.67 -4.49 -9.32
C GLU A 419 -4.33 -4.88 -8.72
N GLU A 420 -3.90 -4.15 -7.71
CA GLU A 420 -2.68 -4.40 -6.98
C GLU A 420 -2.89 -4.16 -5.49
N GLU A 421 -2.35 -5.06 -4.69
CA GLU A 421 -2.28 -4.91 -3.24
C GLU A 421 -0.83 -5.02 -2.79
N ASN A 422 -0.44 -4.18 -1.86
CA ASN A 422 0.90 -4.12 -1.30
C ASN A 422 0.86 -3.87 0.20
N TRP A 423 1.84 -4.44 0.89
CA TRP A 423 2.19 -4.01 2.22
C TRP A 423 3.46 -3.16 2.15
N LEU A 424 3.42 -2.02 2.78
CA LEU A 424 4.54 -1.10 2.93
C LEU A 424 5.01 -1.20 4.37
N MET A 425 6.31 -1.23 4.61
CA MET A 425 6.88 -1.26 5.95
C MET A 425 7.89 -0.13 6.10
N VAL A 426 7.69 0.70 7.11
CA VAL A 426 8.66 1.67 7.58
C VAL A 426 9.43 1.03 8.73
N TYR A 427 10.75 1.02 8.67
CA TYR A 427 11.56 0.37 9.68
C TYR A 427 12.88 1.10 9.93
N ARG A 428 13.51 0.75 11.05
CA ARG A 428 14.87 1.16 11.40
C ARG A 428 15.66 -0.04 11.88
N HIS A 429 16.92 -0.14 11.45
CA HIS A 429 17.84 -1.16 11.94
C HIS A 429 19.29 -0.66 11.84
N GLU A 430 20.09 -0.97 12.86
CA GLU A 430 21.48 -0.48 12.94
C GLU A 430 22.41 -1.10 11.89
N GLU A 431 22.11 -2.32 11.43
CA GLU A 431 22.97 -3.09 10.53
C GLU A 431 22.19 -3.64 9.33
N LEU A 432 22.86 -3.73 8.17
CA LEU A 432 22.28 -4.28 6.95
C LEU A 432 21.87 -5.75 7.14
N GLU A 433 22.67 -6.55 7.81
CA GLU A 433 22.40 -7.96 8.05
C GLU A 433 21.12 -8.17 8.90
N GLY A 434 20.96 -7.36 9.94
CA GLY A 434 19.74 -7.33 10.74
C GLY A 434 18.53 -6.81 9.97
N THR A 435 18.74 -5.87 9.05
CA THR A 435 17.72 -5.41 8.10
C THR A 435 17.19 -6.56 7.25
N LEU A 436 18.07 -7.39 6.69
CA LEU A 436 17.68 -8.56 5.89
C LEU A 436 16.81 -9.52 6.70
N ALA A 437 17.22 -9.84 7.92
CA ALA A 437 16.46 -10.71 8.81
C ALA A 437 15.09 -10.13 9.19
N LEU A 438 15.02 -8.82 9.45
CA LEU A 438 13.79 -8.11 9.78
C LEU A 438 12.78 -8.16 8.62
N VAL A 439 13.23 -7.84 7.40
CA VAL A 439 12.37 -7.80 6.21
C VAL A 439 11.93 -9.20 5.80
N ALA A 440 12.82 -10.20 5.84
CA ALA A 440 12.48 -11.59 5.57
C ALA A 440 11.50 -12.15 6.61
N GLY A 441 11.67 -11.78 7.88
CA GLY A 441 10.71 -12.13 8.95
C GLY A 441 9.33 -11.50 8.74
N ALA A 442 9.28 -10.26 8.26
CA ALA A 442 8.03 -9.60 7.88
C ALA A 442 7.35 -10.29 6.70
N GLU A 443 8.11 -10.65 5.65
CA GLU A 443 7.60 -11.44 4.53
C GLU A 443 6.96 -12.75 4.99
N ALA A 444 7.68 -13.51 5.80
CA ALA A 444 7.21 -14.81 6.28
C ALA A 444 5.88 -14.68 7.06
N ARG A 445 5.73 -13.62 7.85
CA ARG A 445 4.48 -13.31 8.56
C ARG A 445 3.35 -12.95 7.59
N LEU A 446 3.60 -12.07 6.62
CA LEU A 446 2.60 -11.61 5.66
C LEU A 446 2.14 -12.72 4.71
N LYS A 447 3.04 -13.62 4.31
CA LYS A 447 2.72 -14.79 3.45
C LYS A 447 2.05 -15.94 4.19
N SER A 448 2.16 -15.99 5.50
CA SER A 448 1.55 -17.02 6.34
C SER A 448 0.62 -16.39 7.37
N PRO A 449 -0.48 -15.74 6.94
CA PRO A 449 -1.39 -15.07 7.86
C PRO A 449 -2.01 -16.07 8.84
N LEU A 450 -2.45 -15.57 9.97
CA LEU A 450 -3.21 -16.37 10.93
C LEU A 450 -4.48 -16.94 10.28
N LEU A 451 -4.74 -18.23 10.47
CA LEU A 451 -6.00 -18.83 10.04
C LEU A 451 -7.11 -18.44 11.00
N VAL A 452 -8.20 -17.93 10.45
CA VAL A 452 -9.34 -17.44 11.24
C VAL A 452 -10.62 -18.15 10.82
N ALA A 453 -11.34 -18.69 11.78
CA ALA A 453 -12.63 -19.33 11.55
C ALA A 453 -13.66 -18.84 12.57
N GLN A 454 -14.83 -18.45 12.09
CA GLN A 454 -16.01 -18.18 12.91
C GLN A 454 -16.79 -19.49 13.11
N ARG A 455 -17.30 -19.70 14.33
CA ARG A 455 -18.16 -20.84 14.69
C ARG A 455 -19.35 -20.40 15.53
#